data_368dda216f0ae6e5a4c3ee7e72e32459
#
_entry.id   368dda216f0ae6e5a4c3ee7e72e32459
#
_cell.length_a   1.000
_cell.length_b   1.000
_cell.length_c   1.000
_cell.angle_alpha   90.00
_cell.angle_beta   90.00
_cell.angle_gamma   90.00
#
_symmetry.space_group_name_H-M   'P 1'
#
loop_
_entity.id
_entity.type
_entity.pdbx_description
1 polymer ?
#
loop_
_entity_poly.entity_id
_entity_poly.type
_entity_poly.pdbx_seq_one_letter_code
_entity_poly.pdbx_strand_id
1 'polypeptide(L)'
;MPCNCGAFFRNMYNLFTGSGVGPCILYLALSIFLGLLLGKIKIAKISLGITWVLFVGIVISALGVTLNHAMLHIIKEFGLILFVTAVGLQVGPTFFNSFKKGGLAMNLMALANVALGVVITYIIAKVANENLTDMAGVYTGAITNTPGLSAAQQAIADAGDHDAAMRLTTGYALTYPLAVVGMIMTCIVLRPLCRIDLKNEATTMESNDIINDSDVKTRLIASLQESKRAPLKQPLIPLFIIIAIGIVIGSIPIPVGMDAPVKLGLAGGPLVTAIIGGWLGVKKGWFTTEFTDGKGVHTLREVGIAMFLAAVGLGAGASFVANVSEHYMWVVYGVIITIVPPMIVATFGRLVLKMNYYTLMGFIGGSHTDPPTLAFANNIAPEGCKLPNIGYATVYPLTMFLRIFTAQLLVLLAM
;
A
#
# COMPACT_ATOMS: atom_id res chain seq x y z
N MET A 1 -16.88 -39.29 36.56
CA MET A 1 -17.30 -38.56 35.35
C MET A 1 -16.60 -39.20 34.15
N PRO A 2 -17.30 -39.84 33.21
CA PRO A 2 -16.64 -40.40 32.04
C PRO A 2 -16.10 -39.23 31.21
N CYS A 3 -14.78 -39.23 30.99
CA CYS A 3 -14.13 -38.30 30.07
C CYS A 3 -14.77 -38.44 28.70
N ASN A 4 -15.43 -37.38 28.25
CA ASN A 4 -16.12 -37.34 26.96
C ASN A 4 -15.07 -37.15 25.82
N CYS A 5 -14.09 -38.13 25.76
CA CYS A 5 -13.01 -38.12 24.76
C CYS A 5 -13.56 -37.97 23.34
N GLY A 6 -14.70 -38.61 23.03
CA GLY A 6 -15.32 -38.53 21.72
C GLY A 6 -15.81 -37.09 21.36
N ALA A 7 -16.34 -36.37 22.33
CA ALA A 7 -16.75 -34.97 22.12
C ALA A 7 -15.52 -34.04 21.96
N PHE A 8 -14.46 -34.30 22.72
CA PHE A 8 -13.19 -33.54 22.57
C PHE A 8 -12.59 -33.76 21.19
N PHE A 9 -12.44 -34.97 20.70
CA PHE A 9 -11.90 -35.27 19.38
C PHE A 9 -12.79 -34.71 18.27
N ARG A 10 -14.11 -34.76 18.42
CA ARG A 10 -15.06 -34.16 17.46
C ARG A 10 -14.93 -32.64 17.43
N ASN A 11 -14.81 -31.98 18.57
CA ASN A 11 -14.61 -30.54 18.64
C ASN A 11 -13.27 -30.10 18.04
N MET A 12 -12.20 -30.86 18.31
CA MET A 12 -10.89 -30.62 17.68
C MET A 12 -10.96 -30.82 16.16
N TYR A 13 -11.57 -31.91 15.69
CA TYR A 13 -11.76 -32.11 14.24
C TYR A 13 -12.55 -30.97 13.60
N ASN A 14 -13.64 -30.53 14.20
CA ASN A 14 -14.45 -29.43 13.70
C ASN A 14 -13.70 -28.08 13.72
N LEU A 15 -12.72 -27.91 14.60
CA LEU A 15 -11.88 -26.71 14.63
C LEU A 15 -10.95 -26.62 13.41
N PHE A 16 -10.53 -27.77 12.87
CA PHE A 16 -9.65 -27.80 11.68
C PHE A 16 -10.40 -27.97 10.35
N THR A 17 -11.59 -28.55 10.37
CA THR A 17 -12.35 -28.88 9.14
C THR A 17 -13.66 -28.14 8.99
N GLY A 18 -14.12 -27.43 10.04
CA GLY A 18 -15.38 -26.73 10.02
C GLY A 18 -15.31 -25.38 9.32
N SER A 19 -16.48 -24.87 8.90
CA SER A 19 -16.63 -23.54 8.27
C SER A 19 -17.11 -22.45 9.24
N GLY A 20 -17.02 -22.69 10.56
CA GLY A 20 -17.46 -21.78 11.58
C GLY A 20 -16.47 -20.64 11.92
N VAL A 21 -16.80 -19.85 12.95
CA VAL A 21 -15.95 -18.72 13.40
C VAL A 21 -14.59 -19.21 13.91
N GLY A 22 -14.56 -20.31 14.68
CA GLY A 22 -13.33 -20.86 15.25
C GLY A 22 -12.28 -21.21 14.19
N PRO A 23 -12.58 -22.06 13.20
CA PRO A 23 -11.71 -22.35 12.07
C PRO A 23 -11.25 -21.11 11.31
N CYS A 24 -12.16 -20.17 11.05
CA CYS A 24 -11.82 -18.95 10.31
C CYS A 24 -10.77 -18.11 11.06
N ILE A 25 -10.95 -17.89 12.37
CA ILE A 25 -9.99 -17.15 13.20
C ILE A 25 -8.68 -17.91 13.35
N LEU A 26 -8.73 -19.26 13.51
CA LEU A 26 -7.54 -20.08 13.62
C LEU A 26 -6.65 -19.97 12.38
N TYR A 27 -7.22 -20.18 11.18
CA TYR A 27 -6.44 -20.11 9.94
C TYR A 27 -6.01 -18.69 9.61
N LEU A 28 -6.79 -17.66 9.96
CA LEU A 28 -6.39 -16.26 9.89
C LEU A 28 -5.15 -16.01 10.75
N ALA A 29 -5.20 -16.39 12.03
CA ALA A 29 -4.09 -16.23 12.97
C ALA A 29 -2.85 -17.02 12.54
N LEU A 30 -3.03 -18.24 12.01
CA LEU A 30 -1.94 -19.08 11.50
C LEU A 30 -1.30 -18.45 10.27
N SER A 31 -2.09 -17.91 9.33
CA SER A 31 -1.58 -17.20 8.15
C SER A 31 -0.77 -15.99 8.54
N ILE A 32 -1.26 -15.18 9.50
CA ILE A 32 -0.56 -14.00 10.00
C ILE A 32 0.75 -14.42 10.71
N PHE A 33 0.69 -15.39 11.62
CA PHE A 33 1.83 -15.83 12.38
C PHE A 33 2.96 -16.39 11.48
N LEU A 34 2.64 -17.35 10.61
CA LEU A 34 3.62 -17.94 9.70
C LEU A 34 4.11 -16.92 8.68
N GLY A 35 3.23 -16.08 8.15
CA GLY A 35 3.58 -15.01 7.21
C GLY A 35 4.55 -14.01 7.82
N LEU A 36 4.34 -13.58 9.06
CA LEU A 36 5.26 -12.68 9.76
C LEU A 36 6.60 -13.35 10.09
N LEU A 37 6.62 -14.66 10.39
CA LEU A 37 7.87 -15.41 10.55
C LEU A 37 8.67 -15.47 9.26
N LEU A 38 8.02 -15.81 8.14
CA LEU A 38 8.65 -15.82 6.81
C LEU A 38 9.09 -14.41 6.39
N GLY A 39 8.35 -13.39 6.79
CA GLY A 39 8.69 -11.98 6.55
C GLY A 39 10.01 -11.54 7.19
N LYS A 40 10.55 -12.28 8.16
CA LYS A 40 11.89 -12.03 8.72
C LYS A 40 13.02 -12.54 7.83
N ILE A 41 12.73 -13.43 6.88
CA ILE A 41 13.71 -13.99 5.95
C ILE A 41 14.11 -12.89 4.95
N LYS A 42 15.41 -12.62 4.87
CA LYS A 42 15.99 -11.68 3.91
C LYS A 42 16.74 -12.46 2.84
N ILE A 43 16.29 -12.35 1.59
CA ILE A 43 16.98 -12.89 0.42
C ILE A 43 17.71 -11.75 -0.25
N ALA A 44 19.04 -11.82 -0.37
CA ALA A 44 19.87 -10.75 -0.90
C ALA A 44 19.64 -9.37 -0.23
N LYS A 45 19.43 -9.36 1.10
CA LYS A 45 19.09 -8.17 1.91
C LYS A 45 17.69 -7.59 1.68
N ILE A 46 16.86 -8.19 0.83
CA ILE A 46 15.48 -7.80 0.54
C ILE A 46 14.53 -8.71 1.31
N SER A 47 13.50 -8.16 1.94
CA SER A 47 12.43 -8.93 2.57
C SER A 47 11.08 -8.49 1.99
N LEU A 48 10.21 -9.45 1.71
CA LEU A 48 8.81 -9.19 1.35
C LEU A 48 7.95 -8.76 2.56
N GLY A 49 8.53 -8.82 3.77
CA GLY A 49 7.87 -8.37 5.00
C GLY A 49 6.50 -9.02 5.21
N ILE A 50 5.51 -8.19 5.52
CA ILE A 50 4.14 -8.62 5.84
C ILE A 50 3.39 -9.27 4.66
N THR A 51 3.87 -9.09 3.42
CA THR A 51 3.23 -9.68 2.22
C THR A 51 3.28 -11.22 2.23
N TRP A 52 4.22 -11.82 2.95
CA TRP A 52 4.23 -13.27 3.17
C TRP A 52 2.93 -13.80 3.77
N VAL A 53 2.19 -12.97 4.50
CA VAL A 53 0.87 -13.33 5.06
C VAL A 53 -0.12 -13.72 3.94
N LEU A 54 -0.11 -12.98 2.82
CA LEU A 54 -0.93 -13.30 1.63
C LEU A 54 -0.56 -14.70 1.09
N PHE A 55 0.74 -14.94 0.86
CA PHE A 55 1.20 -16.20 0.27
C PHE A 55 0.94 -17.39 1.17
N VAL A 56 1.12 -17.27 2.48
CA VAL A 56 0.76 -18.33 3.44
C VAL A 56 -0.73 -18.60 3.39
N GLY A 57 -1.57 -17.58 3.33
CA GLY A 57 -3.02 -17.72 3.15
C GLY A 57 -3.39 -18.47 1.87
N ILE A 58 -2.76 -18.12 0.75
CA ILE A 58 -2.93 -18.82 -0.54
C ILE A 58 -2.56 -20.31 -0.41
N VAL A 59 -1.42 -20.62 0.19
CA VAL A 59 -0.97 -22.01 0.39
C VAL A 59 -1.95 -22.80 1.25
N ILE A 60 -2.40 -22.23 2.38
CA ILE A 60 -3.38 -22.90 3.27
C ILE A 60 -4.67 -23.20 2.51
N SER A 61 -5.20 -22.25 1.75
CA SER A 61 -6.41 -22.45 0.96
C SER A 61 -6.19 -23.45 -0.19
N ALA A 62 -5.04 -23.41 -0.87
CA ALA A 62 -4.68 -24.36 -1.92
C ALA A 62 -4.53 -25.82 -1.39
N LEU A 63 -4.22 -26.00 -0.11
CA LEU A 63 -4.21 -27.30 0.55
C LEU A 63 -5.62 -27.86 0.87
N GLY A 64 -6.69 -27.16 0.43
CA GLY A 64 -8.07 -27.63 0.53
C GLY A 64 -8.82 -27.10 1.75
N VAL A 65 -8.27 -26.13 2.49
CA VAL A 65 -9.00 -25.47 3.59
C VAL A 65 -10.07 -24.55 2.99
N THR A 66 -11.32 -24.87 3.24
CA THR A 66 -12.48 -24.07 2.81
C THR A 66 -13.08 -23.34 4.00
N LEU A 67 -13.13 -22.02 3.93
CA LEU A 67 -13.62 -21.14 4.99
C LEU A 67 -14.89 -20.40 4.53
N ASN A 68 -15.64 -19.88 5.49
CA ASN A 68 -16.84 -19.11 5.21
C ASN A 68 -16.49 -17.78 4.52
N HIS A 69 -16.91 -17.61 3.27
CA HIS A 69 -16.64 -16.43 2.46
C HIS A 69 -17.16 -15.13 3.09
N ALA A 70 -18.35 -15.15 3.72
CA ALA A 70 -18.91 -13.97 4.36
C ALA A 70 -18.05 -13.49 5.55
N MET A 71 -17.51 -14.43 6.35
CA MET A 71 -16.60 -14.11 7.45
C MET A 71 -15.29 -13.54 6.94
N LEU A 72 -14.69 -14.18 5.93
CA LEU A 72 -13.46 -13.67 5.31
C LEU A 72 -13.67 -12.28 4.71
N HIS A 73 -14.83 -12.03 4.09
CA HIS A 73 -15.18 -10.73 3.53
C HIS A 73 -15.23 -9.65 4.62
N ILE A 74 -15.93 -9.90 5.73
CA ILE A 74 -16.00 -8.94 6.86
C ILE A 74 -14.59 -8.64 7.41
N ILE A 75 -13.78 -9.67 7.62
CA ILE A 75 -12.41 -9.52 8.14
C ILE A 75 -11.55 -8.73 7.15
N LYS A 76 -11.66 -9.02 5.86
CA LYS A 76 -10.96 -8.32 4.79
C LYS A 76 -11.29 -6.83 4.80
N GLU A 77 -12.58 -6.48 4.76
CA GLU A 77 -13.01 -5.09 4.70
C GLU A 77 -12.68 -4.32 5.99
N PHE A 78 -12.86 -4.94 7.14
CA PHE A 78 -12.51 -4.30 8.42
C PHE A 78 -11.00 -4.09 8.55
N GLY A 79 -10.18 -5.08 8.17
CA GLY A 79 -8.73 -4.96 8.13
C GLY A 79 -8.27 -3.84 7.19
N LEU A 80 -8.91 -3.73 6.01
CA LEU A 80 -8.65 -2.65 5.06
C LEU A 80 -8.96 -1.27 5.67
N ILE A 81 -10.15 -1.09 6.25
CA ILE A 81 -10.57 0.17 6.86
C ILE A 81 -9.58 0.61 7.94
N LEU A 82 -9.17 -0.30 8.83
CA LEU A 82 -8.16 -0.01 9.85
C LEU A 82 -6.83 0.42 9.23
N PHE A 83 -6.38 -0.31 8.22
CA PHE A 83 -5.12 -0.05 7.53
C PHE A 83 -5.12 1.33 6.86
N VAL A 84 -6.11 1.63 6.01
CA VAL A 84 -6.15 2.89 5.27
C VAL A 84 -6.39 4.10 6.19
N THR A 85 -7.16 3.93 7.27
CA THR A 85 -7.36 4.97 8.28
C THR A 85 -6.05 5.28 9.01
N ALA A 86 -5.31 4.26 9.42
CA ALA A 86 -4.01 4.43 10.07
C ALA A 86 -3.03 5.15 9.14
N VAL A 87 -2.95 4.73 7.85
CA VAL A 87 -2.13 5.41 6.84
C VAL A 87 -2.56 6.86 6.66
N GLY A 88 -3.86 7.14 6.55
CA GLY A 88 -4.38 8.49 6.40
C GLY A 88 -4.05 9.39 7.59
N LEU A 89 -4.14 8.88 8.82
CA LEU A 89 -3.75 9.59 10.03
C LEU A 89 -2.26 9.92 10.08
N GLN A 90 -1.39 8.99 9.68
CA GLN A 90 0.06 9.21 9.63
C GLN A 90 0.45 10.28 8.61
N VAL A 91 -0.20 10.25 7.47
CA VAL A 91 0.07 11.14 6.33
C VAL A 91 -0.55 12.53 6.52
N GLY A 92 -1.72 12.61 7.16
CA GLY A 92 -2.55 13.81 7.27
C GLY A 92 -1.80 15.07 7.72
N PRO A 93 -1.03 15.05 8.81
CA PRO A 93 -0.32 16.23 9.31
C PRO A 93 0.63 16.87 8.31
N THR A 94 1.24 16.08 7.42
CA THR A 94 2.24 16.53 6.45
C THR A 94 1.69 16.70 5.04
N PHE A 95 0.50 16.16 4.74
CA PHE A 95 -0.08 16.12 3.39
C PHE A 95 -0.09 17.48 2.69
N PHE A 96 -0.72 18.47 3.28
CA PHE A 96 -0.83 19.81 2.65
C PHE A 96 0.50 20.56 2.60
N ASN A 97 1.45 20.22 3.47
CA ASN A 97 2.78 20.80 3.46
C ASN A 97 3.66 20.22 2.34
N SER A 98 3.38 19.01 1.88
CA SER A 98 4.13 18.36 0.79
C SER A 98 3.99 19.09 -0.55
N PHE A 99 2.97 19.93 -0.72
CA PHE A 99 2.77 20.77 -1.91
C PHE A 99 3.48 22.13 -1.86
N LYS A 100 4.08 22.48 -0.71
CA LYS A 100 4.82 23.75 -0.58
C LYS A 100 6.25 23.56 -1.08
N LYS A 101 6.95 24.68 -1.36
CA LYS A 101 8.34 24.85 -1.84
C LYS A 101 9.17 23.56 -2.04
N GLY A 102 9.42 23.18 -3.28
CA GLY A 102 10.21 21.99 -3.69
C GLY A 102 9.40 20.69 -3.78
N GLY A 103 8.34 20.53 -2.98
CA GLY A 103 7.48 19.35 -3.02
C GLY A 103 6.56 19.29 -4.24
N LEU A 104 6.18 20.45 -4.83
CA LEU A 104 5.30 20.48 -5.99
C LEU A 104 5.92 19.75 -7.20
N ALA A 105 7.19 20.00 -7.49
CA ALA A 105 7.88 19.34 -8.61
C ALA A 105 7.90 17.80 -8.42
N MET A 106 8.21 17.32 -7.21
CA MET A 106 8.18 15.88 -6.90
C MET A 106 6.75 15.32 -7.00
N ASN A 107 5.73 16.03 -6.55
CA ASN A 107 4.34 15.59 -6.65
C ASN A 107 3.84 15.57 -8.10
N LEU A 108 4.28 16.51 -8.96
CA LEU A 108 3.99 16.45 -10.40
C LEU A 108 4.69 15.27 -11.08
N MET A 109 5.94 14.99 -10.72
CA MET A 109 6.65 13.78 -11.17
C MET A 109 5.91 12.50 -10.70
N ALA A 110 5.41 12.49 -9.47
CA ALA A 110 4.64 11.37 -8.95
C ALA A 110 3.32 11.17 -9.71
N LEU A 111 2.62 12.25 -10.02
CA LEU A 111 1.42 12.22 -10.89
C LEU A 111 1.78 11.66 -12.28
N ALA A 112 2.87 12.12 -12.89
CA ALA A 112 3.34 11.61 -14.17
C ALA A 112 3.69 10.12 -14.10
N ASN A 113 4.34 9.66 -13.00
CA ASN A 113 4.65 8.25 -12.79
C ASN A 113 3.39 7.38 -12.69
N VAL A 114 2.37 7.83 -11.97
CA VAL A 114 1.08 7.13 -11.88
C VAL A 114 0.39 7.10 -13.24
N ALA A 115 0.32 8.24 -13.94
CA ALA A 115 -0.31 8.33 -15.25
C ALA A 115 0.38 7.41 -16.28
N LEU A 116 1.71 7.41 -16.33
CA LEU A 116 2.49 6.50 -17.19
C LEU A 116 2.21 5.03 -16.85
N GLY A 117 2.13 4.68 -15.57
CA GLY A 117 1.79 3.33 -15.15
C GLY A 117 0.42 2.88 -15.65
N VAL A 118 -0.59 3.73 -15.55
CA VAL A 118 -1.94 3.46 -16.08
C VAL A 118 -1.94 3.33 -17.60
N VAL A 119 -1.29 4.27 -18.30
CA VAL A 119 -1.21 4.25 -19.77
C VAL A 119 -0.50 3.00 -20.27
N ILE A 120 0.63 2.63 -19.66
CA ILE A 120 1.37 1.40 -20.02
C ILE A 120 0.50 0.16 -19.77
N THR A 121 -0.19 0.10 -18.63
CA THR A 121 -1.12 -1.01 -18.32
C THR A 121 -2.21 -1.12 -19.37
N TYR A 122 -2.83 0.00 -19.75
CA TYR A 122 -3.85 0.04 -20.80
C TYR A 122 -3.31 -0.39 -22.16
N ILE A 123 -2.13 0.09 -22.55
CA ILE A 123 -1.47 -0.30 -23.82
C ILE A 123 -1.19 -1.82 -23.83
N ILE A 124 -0.64 -2.36 -22.74
CA ILE A 124 -0.37 -3.81 -22.61
C ILE A 124 -1.68 -4.59 -22.75
N ALA A 125 -2.75 -4.19 -22.04
CA ALA A 125 -4.05 -4.84 -22.14
C ALA A 125 -4.55 -4.91 -23.60
N LYS A 126 -4.44 -3.80 -24.34
CA LYS A 126 -4.87 -3.73 -25.74
C LYS A 126 -3.98 -4.53 -26.69
N VAL A 127 -2.67 -4.44 -26.54
CA VAL A 127 -1.70 -5.12 -27.43
C VAL A 127 -1.68 -6.64 -27.20
N ALA A 128 -1.74 -7.05 -25.93
CA ALA A 128 -1.76 -8.47 -25.56
C ALA A 128 -3.17 -9.09 -25.59
N ASN A 129 -4.20 -8.30 -25.90
CA ASN A 129 -5.60 -8.72 -25.88
C ASN A 129 -6.05 -9.30 -24.53
N GLU A 130 -5.53 -8.70 -23.44
CA GLU A 130 -5.86 -9.07 -22.07
C GLU A 130 -7.07 -8.27 -21.56
N ASN A 131 -7.83 -8.87 -20.64
CA ASN A 131 -8.94 -8.17 -19.99
C ASN A 131 -8.39 -7.05 -19.10
N LEU A 132 -8.88 -5.82 -19.27
CA LEU A 132 -8.41 -4.66 -18.52
C LEU A 132 -8.71 -4.78 -17.02
N THR A 133 -9.80 -5.48 -16.64
CA THR A 133 -10.10 -5.79 -15.23
C THR A 133 -9.00 -6.64 -14.62
N ASP A 134 -8.58 -7.73 -15.29
CA ASP A 134 -7.52 -8.60 -14.80
C ASP A 134 -6.18 -7.86 -14.75
N MET A 135 -5.91 -6.99 -15.73
CA MET A 135 -4.74 -6.13 -15.77
C MET A 135 -4.73 -5.05 -14.67
N ALA A 136 -5.89 -4.69 -14.09
CA ALA A 136 -5.92 -3.87 -12.89
C ALA A 136 -5.35 -4.61 -11.67
N GLY A 137 -5.52 -5.93 -11.58
CA GLY A 137 -4.83 -6.79 -10.60
C GLY A 137 -3.32 -6.78 -10.80
N VAL A 138 -2.86 -6.99 -12.05
CA VAL A 138 -1.44 -6.91 -12.44
C VAL A 138 -0.84 -5.54 -12.08
N TYR A 139 -1.56 -4.46 -12.42
CA TYR A 139 -1.14 -3.09 -12.10
C TYR A 139 -0.97 -2.87 -10.60
N THR A 140 -1.98 -3.24 -9.79
CA THR A 140 -1.92 -3.02 -8.34
C THR A 140 -0.80 -3.81 -7.67
N GLY A 141 -0.48 -5.01 -8.15
CA GLY A 141 0.67 -5.79 -7.71
C GLY A 141 1.99 -5.17 -8.16
N ALA A 142 2.10 -4.76 -9.42
CA ALA A 142 3.28 -4.13 -10.00
C ALA A 142 3.68 -2.81 -9.30
N ILE A 143 2.74 -2.16 -8.67
CA ILE A 143 2.95 -0.92 -7.92
C ILE A 143 2.90 -1.11 -6.40
N THR A 144 2.86 -2.36 -5.93
CA THR A 144 2.79 -2.75 -4.51
C THR A 144 1.64 -2.09 -3.72
N ASN A 145 0.53 -1.76 -4.40
CA ASN A 145 -0.56 -0.99 -3.79
C ASN A 145 -1.75 -1.87 -3.37
N THR A 146 -1.68 -2.40 -2.16
CA THR A 146 -2.73 -3.24 -1.55
C THR A 146 -4.08 -2.52 -1.41
N PRO A 147 -4.17 -1.23 -1.01
CA PRO A 147 -5.45 -0.51 -1.00
C PRO A 147 -6.06 -0.35 -2.38
N GLY A 148 -5.23 -0.19 -3.42
CA GLY A 148 -5.69 -0.15 -4.81
C GLY A 148 -6.30 -1.47 -5.26
N LEU A 149 -5.70 -2.61 -4.88
CA LEU A 149 -6.29 -3.93 -5.13
C LEU A 149 -7.69 -4.02 -4.53
N SER A 150 -7.84 -3.66 -3.26
CA SER A 150 -9.14 -3.73 -2.60
C SER A 150 -10.17 -2.78 -3.21
N ALA A 151 -9.75 -1.58 -3.60
CA ALA A 151 -10.62 -0.62 -4.27
C ALA A 151 -11.09 -1.14 -5.64
N ALA A 152 -10.21 -1.79 -6.41
CA ALA A 152 -10.55 -2.45 -7.67
C ALA A 152 -11.49 -3.64 -7.45
N GLN A 153 -11.22 -4.48 -6.45
CA GLN A 153 -12.10 -5.60 -6.08
C GLN A 153 -13.50 -5.14 -5.66
N GLN A 154 -13.58 -4.06 -4.89
CA GLN A 154 -14.87 -3.49 -4.47
C GLN A 154 -15.66 -2.98 -5.68
N ALA A 155 -15.00 -2.28 -6.62
CA ALA A 155 -15.66 -1.74 -7.80
C ALA A 155 -16.27 -2.85 -8.67
N ILE A 156 -15.54 -3.97 -8.87
CA ILE A 156 -16.04 -5.08 -9.69
C ILE A 156 -17.07 -5.93 -8.93
N ALA A 157 -16.95 -6.08 -7.60
CA ALA A 157 -17.93 -6.78 -6.78
C ALA A 157 -19.26 -6.01 -6.71
N ASP A 158 -19.22 -4.68 -6.64
CA ASP A 158 -20.41 -3.82 -6.72
C ASP A 158 -21.13 -3.97 -8.08
N ALA A 159 -20.42 -4.35 -9.13
CA ALA A 159 -20.97 -4.67 -10.45
C ALA A 159 -21.47 -6.13 -10.55
N GLY A 160 -21.27 -6.97 -9.54
CA GLY A 160 -21.78 -8.34 -9.46
C GLY A 160 -20.85 -9.43 -9.99
N ASP A 161 -19.61 -9.10 -10.42
CA ASP A 161 -18.66 -10.10 -10.92
C ASP A 161 -17.62 -10.48 -9.82
N HIS A 162 -18.02 -11.47 -9.02
CA HIS A 162 -17.16 -11.98 -7.94
C HIS A 162 -15.97 -12.79 -8.44
N ASP A 163 -16.08 -13.44 -9.60
CA ASP A 163 -15.00 -14.23 -10.20
C ASP A 163 -13.87 -13.32 -10.70
N ALA A 164 -14.21 -12.21 -11.34
CA ALA A 164 -13.24 -11.21 -11.73
C ALA A 164 -12.54 -10.60 -10.49
N ALA A 165 -13.25 -10.39 -9.38
CA ALA A 165 -12.63 -9.91 -8.14
C ALA A 165 -11.58 -10.89 -7.61
N MET A 166 -11.73 -12.21 -7.81
CA MET A 166 -10.71 -13.21 -7.47
C MET A 166 -9.52 -13.17 -8.45
N ARG A 167 -9.74 -13.01 -9.75
CA ARG A 167 -8.66 -12.88 -10.74
C ARG A 167 -7.77 -11.66 -10.49
N LEU A 168 -8.32 -10.54 -10.02
CA LEU A 168 -7.56 -9.38 -9.55
C LEU A 168 -6.52 -9.77 -8.49
N THR A 169 -6.89 -10.63 -7.53
CA THR A 169 -5.96 -11.14 -6.50
C THR A 169 -4.82 -11.93 -7.12
N THR A 170 -5.10 -12.76 -8.11
CA THR A 170 -4.08 -13.55 -8.82
C THR A 170 -3.08 -12.65 -9.53
N GLY A 171 -3.55 -11.64 -10.28
CA GLY A 171 -2.68 -10.65 -10.93
C GLY A 171 -1.78 -9.91 -9.93
N TYR A 172 -2.36 -9.49 -8.82
CA TYR A 172 -1.62 -8.86 -7.73
C TYR A 172 -0.54 -9.79 -7.14
N ALA A 173 -0.90 -11.00 -6.76
CA ALA A 173 0.02 -11.93 -6.12
C ALA A 173 1.17 -12.38 -7.03
N LEU A 174 0.92 -12.52 -8.35
CA LEU A 174 1.95 -12.84 -9.33
C LEU A 174 2.99 -11.74 -9.52
N THR A 175 2.57 -10.49 -9.47
CA THR A 175 3.42 -9.35 -9.83
C THR A 175 4.10 -8.70 -8.63
N TYR A 176 3.48 -8.74 -7.46
CA TYR A 176 3.97 -8.06 -6.25
C TYR A 176 5.42 -8.44 -5.85
N PRO A 177 5.84 -9.71 -5.80
CA PRO A 177 7.20 -10.05 -5.34
C PRO A 177 8.28 -9.47 -6.26
N LEU A 178 8.05 -9.53 -7.57
CA LEU A 178 8.97 -8.98 -8.56
C LEU A 178 8.91 -7.45 -8.63
N ALA A 179 7.80 -6.83 -8.25
CA ALA A 179 7.69 -5.40 -8.16
C ALA A 179 8.65 -4.81 -7.10
N VAL A 180 8.74 -5.42 -5.91
CA VAL A 180 9.69 -5.00 -4.88
C VAL A 180 11.14 -5.07 -5.39
N VAL A 181 11.49 -6.18 -6.05
CA VAL A 181 12.82 -6.36 -6.65
C VAL A 181 13.04 -5.36 -7.79
N GLY A 182 12.05 -5.18 -8.67
CA GLY A 182 12.10 -4.28 -9.82
C GLY A 182 12.32 -2.82 -9.43
N MET A 183 11.69 -2.35 -8.35
CA MET A 183 11.91 -0.99 -7.85
C MET A 183 13.31 -0.77 -7.30
N ILE A 184 13.85 -1.76 -6.56
CA ILE A 184 15.24 -1.72 -6.11
C ILE A 184 16.20 -1.74 -7.31
N MET A 185 15.92 -2.57 -8.32
CA MET A 185 16.69 -2.61 -9.56
C MET A 185 16.61 -1.28 -10.31
N THR A 186 15.46 -0.60 -10.32
CA THR A 186 15.32 0.75 -10.88
C THR A 186 16.27 1.74 -10.20
N CYS A 187 16.36 1.71 -8.86
CA CYS A 187 17.33 2.53 -8.13
C CYS A 187 18.78 2.21 -8.53
N ILE A 188 19.13 0.92 -8.64
CA ILE A 188 20.48 0.48 -9.00
C ILE A 188 20.83 0.89 -10.44
N VAL A 189 19.94 0.65 -11.40
CA VAL A 189 20.15 0.94 -12.83
C VAL A 189 20.17 2.44 -13.13
N LEU A 190 19.43 3.24 -12.39
CA LEU A 190 19.45 4.71 -12.52
C LEU A 190 20.86 5.28 -12.33
N ARG A 191 21.67 4.66 -11.46
CA ARG A 191 23.04 5.12 -11.17
C ARG A 191 23.95 5.10 -12.40
N PRO A 192 24.21 3.96 -13.08
CA PRO A 192 25.03 3.95 -14.29
C PRO A 192 24.37 4.68 -15.46
N LEU A 193 23.03 4.63 -15.58
CA LEU A 193 22.27 5.32 -16.63
C LEU A 193 22.51 6.83 -16.61
N CYS A 194 22.49 7.44 -15.43
CA CYS A 194 22.69 8.87 -15.24
C CYS A 194 24.13 9.23 -14.84
N ARG A 195 25.08 8.29 -14.90
CA ARG A 195 26.50 8.46 -14.53
C ARG A 195 26.69 9.11 -13.16
N ILE A 196 25.95 8.61 -12.15
CA ILE A 196 25.94 9.18 -10.80
C ILE A 196 27.14 8.72 -10.00
N ASP A 197 27.95 9.67 -9.50
CA ASP A 197 29.02 9.43 -8.56
C ASP A 197 28.52 9.67 -7.11
N LEU A 198 28.50 8.61 -6.31
CA LEU A 198 27.98 8.66 -4.94
C LEU A 198 28.81 9.56 -4.02
N LYS A 199 30.14 9.75 -4.32
CA LYS A 199 30.99 10.64 -3.52
C LYS A 199 30.58 12.10 -3.71
N ASN A 200 30.35 12.50 -4.96
CA ASN A 200 29.89 13.85 -5.29
C ASN A 200 28.47 14.13 -4.77
N GLU A 201 27.58 13.10 -4.77
CA GLU A 201 26.24 13.23 -4.20
C GLU A 201 26.28 13.47 -2.68
N ALA A 202 27.22 12.84 -1.96
CA ALA A 202 27.41 13.03 -0.52
C ALA A 202 27.94 14.42 -0.18
N THR A 203 28.92 14.95 -0.93
CA THR A 203 29.49 16.30 -0.70
C THR A 203 28.51 17.42 -1.01
N THR A 204 27.62 17.24 -1.99
CA THR A 204 26.55 18.20 -2.31
C THR A 204 25.53 18.31 -1.17
N MET A 205 25.46 17.32 -0.28
CA MET A 205 24.59 17.32 0.89
C MET A 205 25.12 18.24 2.01
N GLU A 206 26.42 18.20 2.28
CA GLU A 206 27.01 19.03 3.34
C GLU A 206 26.82 20.53 3.08
N SER A 207 26.83 20.95 1.80
CA SER A 207 26.59 22.35 1.42
C SER A 207 25.11 22.77 1.49
N ASN A 208 24.16 21.85 1.30
CA ASN A 208 22.72 22.12 1.33
C ASN A 208 22.10 21.95 2.74
N ASP A 209 22.67 21.08 3.59
CA ASP A 209 22.20 20.89 4.97
C ASP A 209 22.44 22.10 5.85
N ILE A 210 23.49 22.90 5.59
CA ILE A 210 23.75 24.15 6.31
C ILE A 210 22.64 25.20 6.06
N ILE A 211 22.00 25.17 4.89
CA ILE A 211 20.92 26.10 4.51
C ILE A 211 19.55 25.62 5.02
N ASN A 212 19.34 24.29 5.10
CA ASN A 212 18.04 23.71 5.48
C ASN A 212 17.88 23.43 6.99
N ASP A 213 18.97 23.31 7.75
CA ASP A 213 18.88 22.94 9.18
C ASP A 213 18.28 24.06 10.04
N SER A 214 18.46 25.35 9.68
CA SER A 214 17.83 26.48 10.34
C SER A 214 16.31 26.52 10.10
N ASP A 215 15.85 26.20 8.88
CA ASP A 215 14.42 26.17 8.52
C ASP A 215 13.72 24.93 9.11
N VAL A 216 14.39 23.77 9.14
CA VAL A 216 13.87 22.54 9.73
C VAL A 216 13.82 22.63 11.26
N LYS A 217 14.84 23.18 11.91
CA LYS A 217 14.82 23.45 13.37
C LYS A 217 13.73 24.45 13.74
N THR A 218 13.59 25.54 12.97
CA THR A 218 12.55 26.56 13.23
C THR A 218 11.15 25.95 13.06
N ARG A 219 10.94 25.06 12.08
CA ARG A 219 9.66 24.36 11.86
C ARG A 219 9.40 23.28 12.91
N LEU A 220 10.44 22.54 13.34
CA LEU A 220 10.33 21.56 14.41
C LEU A 220 10.02 22.25 15.76
N ILE A 221 10.67 23.38 16.06
CA ILE A 221 10.39 24.18 17.25
C ILE A 221 9.00 24.79 17.20
N ALA A 222 8.55 25.30 16.03
CA ALA A 222 7.19 25.80 15.84
C ALA A 222 6.14 24.70 16.02
N SER A 223 6.39 23.48 15.48
CA SER A 223 5.50 22.34 15.67
C SER A 223 5.46 21.83 17.10
N LEU A 224 6.58 21.93 17.84
CA LEU A 224 6.66 21.59 19.26
C LEU A 224 6.01 22.65 20.16
N GLN A 225 5.98 23.93 19.73
CA GLN A 225 5.30 25.01 20.46
C GLN A 225 3.78 25.04 20.21
N GLU A 226 3.29 24.62 19.03
CA GLU A 226 1.86 24.43 18.77
C GLU A 226 1.24 23.26 19.56
N SER A 227 2.05 22.32 20.05
CA SER A 227 1.64 21.15 20.83
C SER A 227 1.28 21.41 22.30
N LYS A 228 1.07 22.67 22.72
CA LYS A 228 0.71 23.01 24.13
C LYS A 228 -0.76 22.78 24.52
N ARG A 229 -1.61 22.29 23.61
CA ARG A 229 -2.96 21.86 23.98
C ARG A 229 -2.89 20.42 24.49
N ALA A 230 -3.40 20.19 25.71
CA ALA A 230 -3.48 18.84 26.27
C ALA A 230 -4.22 17.93 25.28
N PRO A 231 -3.64 16.79 24.85
CA PRO A 231 -4.28 15.87 23.94
C PRO A 231 -5.56 15.34 24.55
N LEU A 232 -6.55 15.01 23.71
CA LEU A 232 -7.76 14.30 24.16
C LEU A 232 -7.34 13.05 24.93
N LYS A 233 -7.87 12.90 26.14
CA LYS A 233 -7.59 11.73 27.01
C LYS A 233 -8.00 10.40 26.37
N GLN A 234 -8.85 10.43 25.32
CA GLN A 234 -9.35 9.24 24.60
C GLN A 234 -9.28 9.46 23.08
N PRO A 235 -8.15 9.16 22.43
CA PRO A 235 -7.96 9.34 20.98
C PRO A 235 -8.81 8.36 20.15
N LEU A 236 -9.42 7.34 20.76
CA LEU A 236 -10.30 6.39 20.07
C LEU A 236 -11.60 7.05 19.58
N ILE A 237 -12.14 8.03 20.32
CA ILE A 237 -13.39 8.70 19.93
C ILE A 237 -13.25 9.35 18.55
N PRO A 238 -12.31 10.28 18.31
CA PRO A 238 -12.14 10.89 16.99
C PRO A 238 -11.72 9.86 15.93
N LEU A 239 -10.99 8.80 16.28
CA LEU A 239 -10.63 7.74 15.36
C LEU A 239 -11.88 7.05 14.77
N PHE A 240 -12.80 6.60 15.63
CA PHE A 240 -14.01 5.92 15.15
C PHE A 240 -14.99 6.88 14.45
N ILE A 241 -15.03 8.16 14.83
CA ILE A 241 -15.77 9.18 14.09
C ILE A 241 -15.21 9.34 12.67
N ILE A 242 -13.88 9.40 12.51
CA ILE A 242 -13.22 9.48 11.21
C ILE A 242 -13.55 8.25 10.35
N ILE A 243 -13.51 7.05 10.93
CA ILE A 243 -13.89 5.81 10.24
C ILE A 243 -15.35 5.88 9.78
N ALA A 244 -16.28 6.22 10.68
CA ALA A 244 -17.71 6.28 10.37
C ALA A 244 -18.01 7.29 9.25
N ILE A 245 -17.47 8.51 9.35
CA ILE A 245 -17.61 9.52 8.31
C ILE A 245 -16.98 9.05 7.00
N GLY A 246 -15.81 8.38 7.08
CA GLY A 246 -15.11 7.84 5.93
C GLY A 246 -15.93 6.80 5.17
N ILE A 247 -16.59 5.89 5.89
CA ILE A 247 -17.47 4.89 5.27
C ILE A 247 -18.65 5.58 4.58
N VAL A 248 -19.27 6.58 5.22
CA VAL A 248 -20.37 7.34 4.62
C VAL A 248 -19.90 8.05 3.34
N ILE A 249 -18.80 8.79 3.40
CA ILE A 249 -18.24 9.49 2.23
C ILE A 249 -17.84 8.50 1.13
N GLY A 250 -17.21 7.36 1.51
CA GLY A 250 -16.82 6.32 0.58
C GLY A 250 -18.00 5.68 -0.16
N SER A 251 -19.18 5.68 0.46
CA SER A 251 -20.41 5.09 -0.10
C SER A 251 -21.16 6.06 -1.04
N ILE A 252 -20.81 7.35 -1.07
CA ILE A 252 -21.49 8.35 -1.92
C ILE A 252 -21.15 8.08 -3.38
N PRO A 253 -22.17 7.82 -4.24
CA PRO A 253 -21.95 7.66 -5.68
C PRO A 253 -21.66 9.02 -6.33
N ILE A 254 -20.53 9.09 -7.05
CA ILE A 254 -20.11 10.29 -7.80
C ILE A 254 -20.49 10.08 -9.27
N PRO A 255 -21.41 10.87 -9.84
CA PRO A 255 -21.75 10.75 -11.25
C PRO A 255 -20.61 11.31 -12.12
N VAL A 256 -19.88 10.44 -12.82
CA VAL A 256 -18.76 10.82 -13.71
C VAL A 256 -19.09 10.63 -15.19
N GLY A 257 -20.38 10.46 -15.52
CA GLY A 257 -20.82 10.28 -16.93
C GLY A 257 -20.50 8.90 -17.52
N MET A 258 -20.19 7.91 -16.68
CA MET A 258 -20.08 6.49 -17.06
C MET A 258 -21.36 5.74 -16.63
N ASP A 259 -21.58 4.55 -17.22
CA ASP A 259 -22.79 3.72 -16.97
C ASP A 259 -22.91 3.29 -15.50
N ALA A 260 -21.79 3.21 -14.77
CA ALA A 260 -21.76 2.93 -13.34
C ALA A 260 -21.21 4.13 -12.54
N PRO A 261 -21.85 4.49 -11.39
CA PRO A 261 -21.35 5.58 -10.55
C PRO A 261 -20.04 5.18 -9.87
N VAL A 262 -19.05 6.06 -9.91
CA VAL A 262 -17.78 5.89 -9.18
C VAL A 262 -18.00 6.17 -7.70
N LYS A 263 -17.51 5.29 -6.84
CA LYS A 263 -17.49 5.48 -5.38
C LYS A 263 -16.04 5.48 -4.90
N LEU A 264 -15.71 6.26 -3.88
CA LEU A 264 -14.41 6.13 -3.22
C LEU A 264 -14.23 4.77 -2.51
N GLY A 265 -15.33 4.10 -2.19
CA GLY A 265 -15.37 2.79 -1.56
C GLY A 265 -14.84 2.80 -0.12
N LEU A 266 -14.75 1.59 0.46
CA LEU A 266 -14.25 1.38 1.83
C LEU A 266 -12.73 1.61 1.96
N ALA A 267 -11.98 1.70 0.86
CA ALA A 267 -10.58 2.06 0.87
C ALA A 267 -10.38 3.58 0.79
N GLY A 268 -11.01 4.25 -0.17
CA GLY A 268 -10.78 5.67 -0.46
C GLY A 268 -11.45 6.61 0.52
N GLY A 269 -12.70 6.34 0.90
CA GLY A 269 -13.45 7.19 1.84
C GLY A 269 -12.75 7.35 3.19
N PRO A 270 -12.47 6.26 3.93
CA PRO A 270 -11.73 6.33 5.18
C PRO A 270 -10.32 6.91 5.04
N LEU A 271 -9.61 6.66 3.94
CA LEU A 271 -8.29 7.27 3.69
C LEU A 271 -8.39 8.79 3.63
N VAL A 272 -9.27 9.33 2.76
CA VAL A 272 -9.45 10.78 2.59
C VAL A 272 -9.88 11.45 3.90
N THR A 273 -10.85 10.84 4.58
CA THR A 273 -11.34 11.36 5.87
C THR A 273 -10.26 11.33 6.94
N ALA A 274 -9.41 10.29 6.96
CA ALA A 274 -8.30 10.17 7.90
C ALA A 274 -7.16 11.15 7.58
N ILE A 275 -6.88 11.45 6.31
CA ILE A 275 -5.92 12.50 5.92
C ILE A 275 -6.40 13.86 6.43
N ILE A 276 -7.66 14.21 6.14
CA ILE A 276 -8.25 15.48 6.58
C ILE A 276 -8.36 15.52 8.11
N GLY A 277 -8.84 14.43 8.71
CA GLY A 277 -8.98 14.28 10.16
C GLY A 277 -7.64 14.33 10.92
N GLY A 278 -6.59 13.72 10.38
CA GLY A 278 -5.23 13.80 10.92
C GLY A 278 -4.67 15.23 10.87
N TRP A 279 -4.83 15.89 9.73
CA TRP A 279 -4.41 17.31 9.58
C TRP A 279 -5.20 18.25 10.51
N LEU A 280 -6.53 18.19 10.49
CA LEU A 280 -7.38 19.02 11.34
C LEU A 280 -7.20 18.67 12.82
N GLY A 281 -7.07 17.37 13.13
CA GLY A 281 -6.94 16.87 14.47
C GLY A 281 -5.67 17.37 15.16
N VAL A 282 -4.53 17.38 14.46
CA VAL A 282 -3.29 17.96 14.96
C VAL A 282 -3.44 19.46 15.09
N LYS A 283 -3.98 20.16 14.08
CA LYS A 283 -4.18 21.62 14.11
C LYS A 283 -5.11 22.08 15.23
N LYS A 284 -6.18 21.30 15.52
CA LYS A 284 -7.14 21.62 16.60
C LYS A 284 -6.79 21.02 17.96
N GLY A 285 -5.72 20.20 18.02
CA GLY A 285 -5.28 19.54 19.26
C GLY A 285 -6.13 18.33 19.66
N TRP A 286 -6.87 17.73 18.73
CA TRP A 286 -7.56 16.44 18.95
C TRP A 286 -6.60 15.27 18.97
N PHE A 287 -5.57 15.34 18.12
CA PHE A 287 -4.45 14.42 18.06
C PHE A 287 -3.15 15.16 18.32
N THR A 288 -2.17 14.46 18.88
CA THR A 288 -0.79 14.91 18.85
C THR A 288 -0.09 14.34 17.62
N THR A 289 0.97 15.00 17.14
CA THR A 289 1.85 14.41 16.11
C THR A 289 2.46 13.10 16.60
N GLU A 290 2.73 12.98 17.90
CA GLU A 290 3.18 11.75 18.54
C GLU A 290 2.14 10.63 18.48
N PHE A 291 0.84 10.94 18.53
CA PHE A 291 -0.21 9.94 18.35
C PHE A 291 -0.31 9.50 16.89
N THR A 292 -0.33 10.44 15.94
CA THR A 292 -0.51 10.11 14.51
C THR A 292 0.66 9.34 13.93
N ASP A 293 1.88 9.55 14.43
CA ASP A 293 3.11 8.83 14.05
C ASP A 293 3.58 7.86 15.15
N GLY A 294 2.74 7.60 16.13
CA GLY A 294 3.07 6.78 17.30
C GLY A 294 2.91 5.28 17.06
N LYS A 295 3.48 4.50 17.98
CA LYS A 295 3.44 3.03 17.95
C LYS A 295 2.01 2.47 17.84
N GLY A 296 1.02 3.15 18.45
CA GLY A 296 -0.39 2.72 18.39
C GLY A 296 -0.96 2.73 16.99
N VAL A 297 -0.77 3.81 16.23
CA VAL A 297 -1.24 3.93 14.85
C VAL A 297 -0.44 3.02 13.92
N HIS A 298 0.87 2.85 14.15
CA HIS A 298 1.68 1.85 13.43
C HIS A 298 1.16 0.43 13.66
N THR A 299 0.87 0.05 14.91
CA THR A 299 0.31 -1.28 15.22
C THR A 299 -1.06 -1.47 14.58
N LEU A 300 -1.92 -0.44 14.62
CA LEU A 300 -3.23 -0.48 13.95
C LEU A 300 -3.09 -0.71 12.44
N ARG A 301 -2.14 -0.04 11.80
CA ARG A 301 -1.80 -0.22 10.39
C ARG A 301 -1.34 -1.65 10.10
N GLU A 302 -0.43 -2.20 10.92
CA GLU A 302 0.10 -3.56 10.74
C GLU A 302 -0.97 -4.63 10.96
N VAL A 303 -1.79 -4.49 11.99
CA VAL A 303 -2.93 -5.40 12.24
C VAL A 303 -3.91 -5.34 11.08
N GLY A 304 -4.28 -4.14 10.64
CA GLY A 304 -5.22 -3.95 9.52
C GLY A 304 -4.73 -4.62 8.24
N ILE A 305 -3.48 -4.36 7.83
CA ILE A 305 -2.94 -4.96 6.59
C ILE A 305 -2.73 -6.47 6.73
N ALA A 306 -2.34 -6.99 7.92
CA ALA A 306 -2.21 -8.42 8.15
C ALA A 306 -3.55 -9.15 8.02
N MET A 307 -4.61 -8.61 8.64
CA MET A 307 -5.97 -9.15 8.53
C MET A 307 -6.45 -9.14 7.07
N PHE A 308 -6.24 -8.03 6.37
CA PHE A 308 -6.60 -7.91 4.96
C PHE A 308 -5.88 -8.96 4.10
N LEU A 309 -4.54 -9.02 4.17
CA LEU A 309 -3.74 -9.95 3.37
C LEU A 309 -4.04 -11.42 3.68
N ALA A 310 -4.24 -11.77 4.95
CA ALA A 310 -4.61 -13.13 5.34
C ALA A 310 -5.98 -13.52 4.77
N ALA A 311 -6.99 -12.65 4.91
CA ALA A 311 -8.34 -12.93 4.40
C ALA A 311 -8.36 -13.04 2.86
N VAL A 312 -7.63 -12.16 2.16
CA VAL A 312 -7.47 -12.21 0.69
C VAL A 312 -6.78 -13.51 0.28
N GLY A 313 -5.68 -13.89 0.94
CA GLY A 313 -4.94 -15.11 0.63
C GLY A 313 -5.77 -16.38 0.87
N LEU A 314 -6.45 -16.47 2.01
CA LEU A 314 -7.33 -17.59 2.34
C LEU A 314 -8.54 -17.69 1.40
N GLY A 315 -9.01 -16.59 0.84
CA GLY A 315 -10.09 -16.57 -0.13
C GLY A 315 -9.67 -16.96 -1.56
N ALA A 316 -8.41 -16.77 -1.94
CA ALA A 316 -7.95 -16.87 -3.33
C ALA A 316 -7.29 -18.21 -3.68
N GLY A 317 -6.89 -19.04 -2.71
CA GLY A 317 -5.93 -20.12 -2.94
C GLY A 317 -6.34 -21.17 -3.97
N ALA A 318 -7.60 -21.58 -4.02
CA ALA A 318 -8.04 -22.62 -4.96
C ALA A 318 -7.98 -22.12 -6.43
N SER A 319 -8.41 -20.89 -6.69
CA SER A 319 -8.37 -20.28 -8.01
C SER A 319 -6.96 -19.82 -8.40
N PHE A 320 -6.12 -19.46 -7.42
CA PHE A 320 -4.76 -19.00 -7.67
C PHE A 320 -3.91 -20.03 -8.41
N VAL A 321 -3.90 -21.28 -7.93
CA VAL A 321 -3.09 -22.36 -8.53
C VAL A 321 -3.52 -22.65 -9.98
N ALA A 322 -4.83 -22.62 -10.26
CA ALA A 322 -5.35 -22.80 -11.62
C ALA A 322 -4.93 -21.65 -12.56
N ASN A 323 -5.06 -20.40 -12.08
CA ASN A 323 -4.80 -19.21 -12.90
C ASN A 323 -3.30 -18.94 -13.15
N VAL A 324 -2.40 -19.33 -12.21
CA VAL A 324 -0.95 -19.11 -12.36
C VAL A 324 -0.37 -19.74 -13.62
N SER A 325 -0.79 -20.98 -13.94
CA SER A 325 -0.28 -21.71 -15.10
C SER A 325 -0.75 -21.10 -16.44
N GLU A 326 -1.91 -20.43 -16.44
CA GLU A 326 -2.50 -19.84 -17.65
C GLU A 326 -1.98 -18.42 -17.90
N HIS A 327 -1.61 -17.69 -16.85
CA HIS A 327 -1.31 -16.25 -16.92
C HIS A 327 0.14 -15.90 -16.55
N TYR A 328 1.12 -16.75 -16.87
CA TYR A 328 2.53 -16.48 -16.55
C TYR A 328 3.07 -15.17 -17.18
N MET A 329 2.49 -14.73 -18.30
CA MET A 329 2.86 -13.46 -18.95
C MET A 329 2.53 -12.23 -18.10
N TRP A 330 1.57 -12.32 -17.19
CA TRP A 330 1.27 -11.23 -16.27
C TRP A 330 2.48 -10.82 -15.41
N VAL A 331 3.37 -11.77 -15.14
CA VAL A 331 4.64 -11.49 -14.45
C VAL A 331 5.52 -10.53 -15.28
N VAL A 332 5.62 -10.77 -16.60
CA VAL A 332 6.38 -9.91 -17.52
C VAL A 332 5.75 -8.52 -17.61
N TYR A 333 4.42 -8.47 -17.75
CA TYR A 333 3.69 -7.21 -17.78
C TYR A 333 3.88 -6.42 -16.48
N GLY A 334 3.82 -7.10 -15.33
CA GLY A 334 4.09 -6.51 -14.03
C GLY A 334 5.48 -5.89 -13.94
N VAL A 335 6.51 -6.58 -14.42
CA VAL A 335 7.90 -6.05 -14.44
C VAL A 335 8.00 -4.80 -15.30
N ILE A 336 7.35 -4.76 -16.48
CA ILE A 336 7.33 -3.58 -17.34
C ILE A 336 6.65 -2.40 -16.63
N ILE A 337 5.47 -2.62 -16.04
CA ILE A 337 4.72 -1.60 -15.30
C ILE A 337 5.49 -1.10 -14.08
N THR A 338 6.26 -1.97 -13.43
CA THR A 338 7.07 -1.60 -12.26
C THR A 338 8.26 -0.74 -12.62
N ILE A 339 8.99 -1.07 -13.70
CA ILE A 339 10.31 -0.49 -13.99
C ILE A 339 10.21 0.71 -14.93
N VAL A 340 9.40 0.64 -15.98
CA VAL A 340 9.43 1.64 -17.06
C VAL A 340 8.96 3.03 -16.59
N PRO A 341 7.81 3.19 -15.92
CA PRO A 341 7.36 4.52 -15.47
C PRO A 341 8.37 5.22 -14.55
N PRO A 342 8.82 4.61 -13.44
CA PRO A 342 9.74 5.29 -12.53
C PRO A 342 11.12 5.51 -13.13
N MET A 343 11.58 4.65 -14.05
CA MET A 343 12.84 4.86 -14.77
C MET A 343 12.78 6.12 -15.61
N ILE A 344 11.70 6.32 -16.39
CA ILE A 344 11.49 7.53 -17.21
C ILE A 344 11.45 8.77 -16.33
N VAL A 345 10.61 8.74 -15.30
CA VAL A 345 10.36 9.92 -14.45
C VAL A 345 11.57 10.26 -13.58
N ALA A 346 12.26 9.26 -13.01
CA ALA A 346 13.46 9.49 -12.20
C ALA A 346 14.62 9.98 -13.06
N THR A 347 14.77 9.48 -14.30
CA THR A 347 15.76 9.98 -15.25
C THR A 347 15.50 11.46 -15.59
N PHE A 348 14.24 11.82 -15.84
CA PHE A 348 13.85 13.23 -16.02
C PHE A 348 14.18 14.06 -14.77
N GLY A 349 13.82 13.58 -13.58
CA GLY A 349 14.15 14.24 -12.32
C GLY A 349 15.66 14.46 -12.13
N ARG A 350 16.47 13.49 -12.57
CA ARG A 350 17.94 13.61 -12.50
C ARG A 350 18.52 14.58 -13.52
N LEU A 351 18.14 14.43 -14.78
CA LEU A 351 18.79 15.17 -15.89
C LEU A 351 18.26 16.58 -16.03
N VAL A 352 16.95 16.78 -15.83
CA VAL A 352 16.29 18.08 -16.04
C VAL A 352 16.20 18.87 -14.74
N LEU A 353 15.68 18.27 -13.67
CA LEU A 353 15.50 18.94 -12.38
C LEU A 353 16.75 18.87 -11.50
N LYS A 354 17.80 18.15 -11.92
CA LYS A 354 19.07 18.00 -11.21
C LYS A 354 18.92 17.52 -9.75
N MET A 355 17.90 16.70 -9.50
CA MET A 355 17.62 16.18 -8.17
C MET A 355 18.73 15.26 -7.66
N ASN A 356 19.00 15.32 -6.36
CA ASN A 356 19.93 14.43 -5.70
C ASN A 356 19.47 12.97 -5.81
N TYR A 357 20.43 12.05 -6.01
CA TYR A 357 20.16 10.62 -6.20
C TYR A 357 19.44 9.99 -5.01
N TYR A 358 19.82 10.34 -3.78
CA TYR A 358 19.19 9.79 -2.59
C TYR A 358 17.73 10.24 -2.45
N THR A 359 17.42 11.48 -2.85
CA THR A 359 16.04 11.97 -2.95
C THR A 359 15.25 11.20 -4.01
N LEU A 360 15.86 10.90 -5.16
CA LEU A 360 15.21 10.13 -6.23
C LEU A 360 14.94 8.68 -5.83
N MET A 361 15.83 8.04 -5.07
CA MET A 361 15.56 6.70 -4.52
C MET A 361 14.35 6.73 -3.58
N GLY A 362 14.27 7.74 -2.71
CA GLY A 362 13.10 7.97 -1.87
C GLY A 362 11.82 8.22 -2.69
N PHE A 363 11.93 9.04 -3.75
CA PHE A 363 10.84 9.30 -4.70
C PHE A 363 10.35 8.00 -5.36
N ILE A 364 11.25 7.12 -5.84
CA ILE A 364 10.88 5.84 -6.46
C ILE A 364 10.07 4.99 -5.47
N GLY A 365 10.57 4.80 -4.25
CA GLY A 365 9.84 4.05 -3.21
C GLY A 365 8.51 4.69 -2.83
N GLY A 366 8.47 6.02 -2.65
CA GLY A 366 7.25 6.76 -2.28
C GLY A 366 6.20 6.77 -3.39
N SER A 367 6.63 6.91 -4.64
CA SER A 367 5.73 6.90 -5.79
C SER A 367 5.16 5.51 -6.10
N HIS A 368 5.74 4.43 -5.58
CA HIS A 368 5.22 3.06 -5.62
C HIS A 368 4.60 2.60 -4.31
N THR A 369 4.57 3.46 -3.31
CA THR A 369 4.08 3.15 -1.96
C THR A 369 4.82 1.95 -1.32
N ASP A 370 6.13 1.80 -1.63
CA ASP A 370 6.97 0.64 -1.30
C ASP A 370 7.99 0.92 -0.18
N PRO A 371 7.70 0.54 1.08
CA PRO A 371 8.65 0.70 2.19
C PRO A 371 9.96 -0.10 2.04
N PRO A 372 10.00 -1.31 1.43
CA PRO A 372 11.25 -2.01 1.17
C PRO A 372 12.26 -1.21 0.34
N THR A 373 11.80 -0.50 -0.69
CA THR A 373 12.66 0.38 -1.50
C THR A 373 13.21 1.55 -0.68
N LEU A 374 12.40 2.13 0.23
CA LEU A 374 12.88 3.15 1.16
C LEU A 374 13.95 2.60 2.11
N ALA A 375 13.75 1.40 2.65
CA ALA A 375 14.74 0.75 3.51
C ALA A 375 16.06 0.50 2.76
N PHE A 376 16.00 0.06 1.50
CA PHE A 376 17.16 -0.09 0.62
C PHE A 376 17.86 1.26 0.38
N ALA A 377 17.11 2.32 0.08
CA ALA A 377 17.65 3.67 -0.13
C ALA A 377 18.38 4.21 1.12
N ASN A 378 17.80 4.00 2.30
CA ASN A 378 18.41 4.40 3.57
C ASN A 378 19.70 3.59 3.87
N ASN A 379 19.77 2.32 3.46
CA ASN A 379 20.96 1.49 3.65
C ASN A 379 22.14 1.87 2.74
N ILE A 380 21.87 2.50 1.58
CA ILE A 380 22.90 2.98 0.65
C ILE A 380 23.32 4.41 0.95
N ALA A 381 22.41 5.21 1.49
CA ALA A 381 22.65 6.59 1.82
C ALA A 381 23.71 6.71 2.94
N PRO A 382 24.53 7.78 2.94
CA PRO A 382 25.47 8.06 4.02
C PRO A 382 24.77 8.12 5.39
N GLU A 383 25.51 7.84 6.46
CA GLU A 383 24.99 7.91 7.82
C GLU A 383 24.45 9.32 8.12
N GLY A 384 23.25 9.39 8.68
CA GLY A 384 22.56 10.66 8.97
C GLY A 384 21.81 11.29 7.76
N CYS A 385 21.92 10.74 6.57
CA CYS A 385 21.24 11.26 5.39
C CYS A 385 19.71 11.09 5.48
N LYS A 386 18.96 12.18 5.43
CA LYS A 386 17.49 12.19 5.50
C LYS A 386 16.81 12.26 4.11
N LEU A 387 17.57 12.46 3.04
CA LEU A 387 17.02 12.69 1.69
C LEU A 387 16.12 11.57 1.17
N PRO A 388 16.41 10.26 1.39
CA PRO A 388 15.48 9.22 0.98
C PRO A 388 14.12 9.32 1.68
N ASN A 389 14.15 9.60 2.99
CA ASN A 389 12.92 9.75 3.77
C ASN A 389 12.13 10.99 3.33
N ILE A 390 12.79 12.10 2.99
CA ILE A 390 12.16 13.32 2.49
C ILE A 390 11.52 13.04 1.12
N GLY A 391 12.25 12.43 0.18
CA GLY A 391 11.73 12.07 -1.14
C GLY A 391 10.50 11.17 -1.04
N TYR A 392 10.58 10.13 -0.20
CA TYR A 392 9.47 9.21 0.05
C TYR A 392 8.25 9.93 0.65
N ALA A 393 8.44 10.61 1.77
CA ALA A 393 7.35 11.25 2.51
C ALA A 393 6.65 12.37 1.73
N THR A 394 7.36 13.03 0.80
CA THR A 394 6.79 14.10 -0.02
C THR A 394 5.74 13.59 -1.00
N VAL A 395 5.98 12.43 -1.62
CA VAL A 395 5.12 11.93 -2.71
C VAL A 395 4.14 10.85 -2.28
N TYR A 396 4.47 10.11 -1.22
CA TYR A 396 3.68 8.99 -0.73
C TYR A 396 2.19 9.31 -0.50
N PRO A 397 1.83 10.46 0.12
CA PRO A 397 0.42 10.78 0.39
C PRO A 397 -0.42 10.93 -0.89
N LEU A 398 0.09 11.69 -1.85
CA LEU A 398 -0.59 11.92 -3.12
C LEU A 398 -0.66 10.62 -3.93
N THR A 399 0.43 9.88 -4.01
CA THR A 399 0.47 8.63 -4.77
C THR A 399 -0.41 7.55 -4.19
N MET A 400 -0.49 7.43 -2.88
CA MET A 400 -1.41 6.48 -2.25
C MET A 400 -2.86 6.74 -2.70
N PHE A 401 -3.30 8.00 -2.65
CA PHE A 401 -4.62 8.39 -3.12
C PHE A 401 -4.82 8.12 -4.62
N LEU A 402 -3.89 8.59 -5.46
CA LEU A 402 -3.98 8.44 -6.92
C LEU A 402 -4.00 6.97 -7.34
N ARG A 403 -3.23 6.10 -6.70
CA ARG A 403 -3.15 4.69 -7.05
C ARG A 403 -4.40 3.91 -6.67
N ILE A 404 -5.05 4.27 -5.57
CA ILE A 404 -6.37 3.73 -5.21
C ILE A 404 -7.39 4.13 -6.27
N PHE A 405 -7.43 5.42 -6.61
CA PHE A 405 -8.36 5.95 -7.61
C PHE A 405 -8.11 5.34 -9.01
N THR A 406 -6.85 5.26 -9.46
CA THR A 406 -6.53 4.72 -10.79
C THR A 406 -6.77 3.21 -10.90
N ALA A 407 -6.64 2.45 -9.82
CA ALA A 407 -7.00 1.04 -9.81
C ALA A 407 -8.51 0.82 -10.03
N GLN A 408 -9.35 1.63 -9.37
CA GLN A 408 -10.79 1.65 -9.63
C GLN A 408 -11.11 2.09 -11.07
N LEU A 409 -10.43 3.15 -11.54
CA LEU A 409 -10.64 3.68 -12.89
C LEU A 409 -10.35 2.62 -13.96
N LEU A 410 -9.29 1.81 -13.81
CA LEU A 410 -8.98 0.74 -14.75
C LEU A 410 -10.09 -0.31 -14.83
N VAL A 411 -10.68 -0.67 -13.70
CA VAL A 411 -11.83 -1.59 -13.66
C VAL A 411 -13.06 -0.96 -14.32
N LEU A 412 -13.37 0.29 -14.01
CA LEU A 412 -14.53 1.00 -14.56
C LEU A 412 -14.42 1.25 -16.07
N LEU A 413 -13.19 1.42 -16.60
CA LEU A 413 -12.95 1.53 -18.03
C LEU A 413 -13.08 0.18 -18.78
N ALA A 414 -13.09 -0.93 -18.05
CA ALA A 414 -13.25 -2.27 -18.58
C ALA A 414 -14.73 -2.68 -18.67
N MET A 415 -15.59 -2.04 -17.91
CA MET A 415 -17.04 -2.24 -17.87
C MET A 415 -17.75 -1.46 -18.96
#